data_33f9352495e3b5245634afe2ced6e856
#
_entry.id   33f9352495e3b5245634afe2ced6e856
#
_cell.length_a   1.000
_cell.length_b   1.000
_cell.length_c   1.000
_cell.angle_alpha   90.00
_cell.angle_beta   90.00
_cell.angle_gamma   90.00
#
_symmetry.space_group_name_H-M   'P 1'
#
loop_
_entity.id
_entity.type
_entity.pdbx_description
1 polymer ?
#
loop_
_entity_poly.entity_id
_entity_poly.type
_entity_poly.pdbx_seq_one_letter_code
_entity_poly.pdbx_strand_id
1 'polypeptide(L)'
;MKKRNILITLIMLLTLQASWAQNTKTNQEAISFETFVTKLQAASPNPQLLDVRTPEEYKISHLKGAVNLSLTNEADVQKYIDKLDKNKPVFVYSINNGRSGVLVKKLQEQNFKEAYELPGGISKWIGEGKPLESSVSAGLTQAEYQQLISSQKLVLVDVQSKYCGGCKKLAPVVDSVAHQNAEQLKLVSIELFENKELGNALDIASIPTLILYKDNKIVWRKNGRITREDI
;
A
#
# COMPACT_ATOMS: atom_id res chain seq x y z
N MET A 1 -49.74 8.98 52.21
CA MET A 1 -48.87 7.92 51.67
C MET A 1 -48.66 7.94 50.14
N LYS A 2 -48.94 9.04 49.41
CA LYS A 2 -48.81 9.10 47.92
C LYS A 2 -47.61 9.91 47.36
N LYS A 3 -46.83 10.56 48.23
CA LYS A 3 -45.71 11.43 47.76
C LYS A 3 -44.33 10.73 47.74
N ARG A 4 -44.17 9.53 48.32
CA ARG A 4 -42.87 8.83 48.42
C ARG A 4 -42.56 7.95 47.19
N ASN A 5 -43.58 7.56 46.44
CA ASN A 5 -43.41 6.70 45.25
C ASN A 5 -43.04 7.44 43.96
N ILE A 6 -43.28 8.76 43.91
CA ILE A 6 -42.96 9.57 42.72
C ILE A 6 -41.46 9.91 42.64
N LEU A 7 -40.78 10.00 43.79
CA LEU A 7 -39.33 10.31 43.81
C LEU A 7 -38.47 9.13 43.38
N ILE A 8 -38.89 7.90 43.65
CA ILE A 8 -38.14 6.68 43.26
C ILE A 8 -38.26 6.40 41.78
N THR A 9 -39.40 6.72 41.16
CA THR A 9 -39.57 6.53 39.71
C THR A 9 -38.81 7.54 38.88
N LEU A 10 -38.55 8.74 39.38
CA LEU A 10 -37.78 9.77 38.66
C LEU A 10 -36.26 9.48 38.70
N ILE A 11 -35.76 8.85 39.76
CA ILE A 11 -34.33 8.46 39.88
C ILE A 11 -34.01 7.25 38.97
N MET A 12 -34.96 6.34 38.79
CA MET A 12 -34.78 5.17 37.89
C MET A 12 -34.81 5.53 36.40
N LEU A 13 -35.45 6.64 35.99
CA LEU A 13 -35.47 7.12 34.60
C LEU A 13 -34.18 7.87 34.22
N LEU A 14 -33.45 8.43 35.16
CA LEU A 14 -32.19 9.13 34.92
C LEU A 14 -30.98 8.20 34.76
N THR A 15 -31.05 6.96 35.22
CA THR A 15 -29.96 5.99 35.10
C THR A 15 -30.00 5.19 33.79
N LEU A 16 -31.10 5.21 33.02
CA LEU A 16 -31.20 4.51 31.74
C LEU A 16 -30.64 5.32 30.53
N GLN A 17 -30.36 6.60 30.69
CA GLN A 17 -29.82 7.41 29.58
C GLN A 17 -28.29 7.44 29.52
N ALA A 18 -27.58 6.90 30.50
CA ALA A 18 -26.10 6.90 30.55
C ALA A 18 -25.47 5.71 29.79
N SER A 19 -26.26 4.77 29.27
CA SER A 19 -25.71 3.52 28.71
C SER A 19 -25.60 3.48 27.19
N TRP A 20 -25.93 4.56 26.48
CA TRP A 20 -25.89 4.59 25.01
C TRP A 20 -24.69 5.37 24.44
N ALA A 21 -23.76 5.81 25.28
CA ALA A 21 -22.49 6.39 24.86
C ALA A 21 -21.39 5.34 24.87
N GLN A 22 -21.62 4.17 24.32
CA GLN A 22 -20.60 3.14 24.22
C GLN A 22 -20.29 2.77 22.79
N ASN A 23 -19.09 3.19 22.42
CA ASN A 23 -18.18 2.42 21.57
C ASN A 23 -18.61 2.27 20.09
N THR A 24 -18.82 3.37 19.40
CA THR A 24 -18.58 3.35 17.96
C THR A 24 -17.06 3.28 17.77
N LYS A 25 -16.47 2.08 17.83
CA LYS A 25 -15.23 1.81 17.11
C LYS A 25 -15.54 2.15 15.66
N THR A 26 -15.14 3.32 15.22
CA THR A 26 -15.16 3.70 13.83
C THR A 26 -14.15 2.80 13.12
N ASN A 27 -14.58 1.60 12.71
CA ASN A 27 -13.91 0.87 11.67
C ASN A 27 -14.06 1.75 10.43
N GLN A 28 -13.10 2.65 10.20
CA GLN A 28 -13.08 3.43 8.98
C GLN A 28 -12.91 2.44 7.83
N GLU A 29 -13.92 2.36 6.96
CA GLU A 29 -13.88 1.47 5.80
C GLU A 29 -12.71 1.83 4.89
N ALA A 30 -12.15 0.81 4.24
CA ALA A 30 -11.13 1.00 3.22
C ALA A 30 -11.72 1.84 2.08
N ILE A 31 -11.04 2.92 1.73
CA ILE A 31 -11.46 3.79 0.63
C ILE A 31 -10.88 3.34 -0.70
N SER A 32 -11.45 3.78 -1.83
CA SER A 32 -10.87 3.52 -3.15
C SER A 32 -9.60 4.33 -3.38
N PHE A 33 -8.79 3.93 -4.35
CA PHE A 33 -7.60 4.68 -4.75
C PHE A 33 -7.95 6.11 -5.18
N GLU A 34 -9.00 6.27 -5.97
CA GLU A 34 -9.49 7.55 -6.47
C GLU A 34 -9.97 8.44 -5.32
N THR A 35 -10.66 7.87 -4.34
CA THR A 35 -11.09 8.58 -3.13
C THR A 35 -9.89 9.05 -2.31
N PHE A 36 -8.86 8.21 -2.17
CA PHE A 36 -7.61 8.60 -1.49
C PHE A 36 -6.95 9.78 -2.19
N VAL A 37 -6.80 9.72 -3.52
CA VAL A 37 -6.19 10.79 -4.32
C VAL A 37 -6.99 12.10 -4.17
N THR A 38 -8.31 12.04 -4.28
CA THR A 38 -9.19 13.22 -4.14
C THR A 38 -9.05 13.86 -2.76
N LYS A 39 -9.09 13.05 -1.68
CA LYS A 39 -8.93 13.55 -0.31
C LYS A 39 -7.52 14.13 -0.06
N LEU A 40 -6.48 13.50 -0.59
CA LEU A 40 -5.10 13.99 -0.47
C LEU A 40 -4.95 15.35 -1.16
N GLN A 41 -5.52 15.52 -2.35
CA GLN A 41 -5.53 16.79 -3.08
C GLN A 41 -6.31 17.88 -2.32
N ALA A 42 -7.45 17.55 -1.75
CA ALA A 42 -8.25 18.48 -0.95
C ALA A 42 -7.53 18.94 0.34
N ALA A 43 -6.62 18.14 0.88
CA ALA A 43 -5.81 18.50 2.04
C ALA A 43 -4.57 19.36 1.71
N SER A 44 -4.32 19.64 0.41
CA SER A 44 -3.23 20.52 -0.03
C SER A 44 -3.41 21.97 0.55
N PRO A 45 -2.31 22.76 0.78
CA PRO A 45 -0.93 22.42 0.38
C PRO A 45 -0.13 21.61 1.38
N ASN A 46 -0.63 21.38 2.61
CA ASN A 46 0.14 20.74 3.69
C ASN A 46 -0.60 19.51 4.26
N PRO A 47 -0.75 18.40 3.49
CA PRO A 47 -1.35 17.19 4.01
C PRO A 47 -0.45 16.51 5.04
N GLN A 48 -1.03 15.83 6.03
CA GLN A 48 -0.32 14.91 6.90
C GLN A 48 -0.10 13.59 6.14
N LEU A 49 0.88 13.54 5.25
CA LEU A 49 1.19 12.41 4.39
C LEU A 49 2.45 11.69 4.87
N LEU A 50 2.32 10.39 5.18
CA LEU A 50 3.35 9.58 5.81
C LEU A 50 3.75 8.40 4.94
N ASP A 51 5.05 8.30 4.67
CA ASP A 51 5.69 7.12 4.11
C ASP A 51 6.27 6.26 5.23
N VAL A 52 5.69 5.07 5.45
CA VAL A 52 6.14 4.18 6.54
C VAL A 52 7.16 3.14 6.09
N ARG A 53 7.77 3.37 4.94
CA ARG A 53 8.87 2.54 4.44
C ARG A 53 10.19 2.91 5.12
N THR A 54 11.25 2.14 4.83
CA THR A 54 12.58 2.48 5.34
C THR A 54 13.13 3.76 4.69
N PRO A 55 14.10 4.44 5.32
CA PRO A 55 14.74 5.62 4.72
C PRO A 55 15.35 5.35 3.35
N GLU A 56 15.88 4.15 3.12
CA GLU A 56 16.47 3.74 1.85
C GLU A 56 15.40 3.63 0.76
N GLU A 57 14.24 3.04 1.07
CA GLU A 57 13.09 2.97 0.16
C GLU A 57 12.56 4.38 -0.18
N TYR A 58 12.42 5.23 0.83
CA TYR A 58 11.96 6.61 0.67
C TYR A 58 12.89 7.42 -0.22
N LYS A 59 14.21 7.30 -0.01
CA LYS A 59 15.23 8.01 -0.79
C LYS A 59 15.18 7.67 -2.28
N ILE A 60 14.85 6.43 -2.64
CA ILE A 60 14.74 6.03 -4.06
C ILE A 60 13.59 6.75 -4.74
N SER A 61 12.40 6.72 -4.14
CA SER A 61 11.23 7.44 -4.65
C SER A 61 10.16 7.54 -3.57
N HIS A 62 9.41 8.65 -3.55
CA HIS A 62 8.31 8.88 -2.61
C HIS A 62 7.27 9.83 -3.19
N LEU A 63 6.08 9.86 -2.60
CA LEU A 63 5.04 10.81 -2.97
C LEU A 63 5.47 12.21 -2.55
N LYS A 64 5.25 13.19 -3.42
CA LYS A 64 5.62 14.59 -3.16
C LYS A 64 5.01 15.09 -1.84
N GLY A 65 5.86 15.67 -1.00
CA GLY A 65 5.47 16.20 0.31
C GLY A 65 5.25 15.15 1.40
N ALA A 66 5.54 13.87 1.14
CA ALA A 66 5.49 12.83 2.16
C ALA A 66 6.63 12.99 3.17
N VAL A 67 6.33 12.69 4.43
CA VAL A 67 7.34 12.58 5.49
C VAL A 67 7.63 11.10 5.73
N ASN A 68 8.92 10.74 5.75
CA ASN A 68 9.30 9.37 6.07
C ASN A 68 9.18 9.12 7.58
N LEU A 69 8.32 8.18 7.95
CA LEU A 69 8.14 7.69 9.31
C LEU A 69 8.35 6.19 9.34
N SER A 70 9.62 5.77 9.31
CA SER A 70 9.96 4.34 9.40
C SER A 70 9.43 3.72 10.69
N LEU A 71 8.77 2.56 10.58
CA LEU A 71 8.19 1.86 11.72
C LEU A 71 9.21 1.00 12.50
N THR A 72 10.50 1.22 12.33
CA THR A 72 11.57 0.43 12.97
C THR A 72 11.80 0.80 14.45
N ASN A 73 11.43 2.02 14.85
CA ASN A 73 11.55 2.51 16.22
C ASN A 73 10.19 3.00 16.71
N GLU A 74 9.59 2.28 17.66
CA GLU A 74 8.25 2.60 18.16
C GLU A 74 8.18 3.93 18.91
N ALA A 75 9.23 4.29 19.65
CA ALA A 75 9.29 5.55 20.41
C ALA A 75 9.31 6.76 19.46
N ASP A 76 10.07 6.70 18.37
CA ASP A 76 10.11 7.77 17.38
C ASP A 76 8.77 7.87 16.62
N VAL A 77 8.14 6.74 16.33
CA VAL A 77 6.80 6.70 15.73
C VAL A 77 5.79 7.39 16.65
N GLN A 78 5.77 7.06 17.95
CA GLN A 78 4.84 7.67 18.89
C GLN A 78 5.09 9.17 19.02
N LYS A 79 6.35 9.58 19.21
CA LYS A 79 6.74 10.99 19.29
C LYS A 79 6.32 11.79 18.03
N TYR A 80 6.29 11.16 16.87
CA TYR A 80 5.81 11.80 15.65
C TYR A 80 4.28 11.88 15.63
N ILE A 81 3.58 10.81 15.99
CA ILE A 81 2.11 10.78 16.08
C ILE A 81 1.59 11.88 17.02
N ASP A 82 2.26 12.10 18.15
CA ASP A 82 1.87 13.11 19.15
C ASP A 82 1.88 14.56 18.60
N LYS A 83 2.57 14.79 17.49
CA LYS A 83 2.63 16.10 16.81
C LYS A 83 1.58 16.27 15.72
N LEU A 84 0.90 15.19 15.32
CA LEU A 84 -0.12 15.25 14.27
C LEU A 84 -1.42 15.90 14.79
N ASP A 85 -2.08 16.66 13.93
CA ASP A 85 -3.40 17.22 14.22
C ASP A 85 -4.48 16.14 14.03
N LYS A 86 -5.11 15.72 15.12
CA LYS A 86 -6.15 14.68 15.13
C LYS A 86 -7.45 15.08 14.42
N ASN A 87 -7.64 16.38 14.15
CA ASN A 87 -8.81 16.89 13.44
C ASN A 87 -8.63 16.99 11.93
N LYS A 88 -7.40 16.75 11.45
CA LYS A 88 -7.05 16.70 10.02
C LYS A 88 -6.84 15.26 9.55
N PRO A 89 -7.14 14.97 8.28
CA PRO A 89 -6.87 13.64 7.73
C PRO A 89 -5.37 13.33 7.73
N VAL A 90 -5.03 12.09 8.06
CA VAL A 90 -3.70 11.52 7.94
C VAL A 90 -3.70 10.49 6.82
N PHE A 91 -2.78 10.61 5.90
CA PHE A 91 -2.60 9.74 4.75
C PHE A 91 -1.35 8.91 4.94
N VAL A 92 -1.46 7.60 4.80
CA VAL A 92 -0.35 6.68 5.08
C VAL A 92 -0.16 5.72 3.92
N TYR A 93 1.08 5.47 3.53
CA TYR A 93 1.38 4.47 2.51
C TYR A 93 2.64 3.68 2.81
N SER A 94 2.72 2.51 2.20
CA SER A 94 3.91 1.66 2.14
C SER A 94 4.11 1.13 0.71
N ILE A 95 4.84 0.03 0.51
CA ILE A 95 5.04 -0.56 -0.83
C ILE A 95 3.70 -0.96 -1.45
N ASN A 96 2.94 -1.77 -0.72
CA ASN A 96 1.57 -2.16 -1.02
C ASN A 96 0.70 -1.78 0.18
N ASN A 97 -0.07 -2.74 0.71
CA ASN A 97 -0.75 -2.62 2.01
C ASN A 97 0.00 -3.49 3.04
N GLY A 98 -0.14 -3.21 4.30
CA GLY A 98 0.50 -3.98 5.38
C GLY A 98 1.16 -3.08 6.40
N ARG A 99 2.40 -2.59 6.18
CA ARG A 99 3.06 -1.66 7.11
C ARG A 99 2.20 -0.40 7.35
N SER A 100 1.62 0.16 6.29
CA SER A 100 0.70 1.31 6.38
C SER A 100 -0.56 1.00 7.18
N GLY A 101 -1.16 -0.17 7.00
CA GLY A 101 -2.35 -0.58 7.75
C GLY A 101 -2.08 -0.69 9.25
N VAL A 102 -0.87 -1.10 9.66
CA VAL A 102 -0.48 -1.13 11.08
C VAL A 102 -0.51 0.27 11.68
N LEU A 103 0.05 1.27 10.98
CA LEU A 103 0.03 2.65 11.46
C LEU A 103 -1.38 3.25 11.44
N VAL A 104 -2.16 3.02 10.38
CA VAL A 104 -3.55 3.50 10.31
C VAL A 104 -4.38 2.97 11.48
N LYS A 105 -4.25 1.68 11.82
CA LYS A 105 -4.92 1.10 12.98
C LYS A 105 -4.48 1.79 14.28
N LYS A 106 -3.18 2.03 14.48
CA LYS A 106 -2.65 2.73 15.66
C LYS A 106 -3.19 4.16 15.77
N LEU A 107 -3.32 4.89 14.66
CA LEU A 107 -3.92 6.23 14.61
C LEU A 107 -5.40 6.19 15.01
N GLN A 108 -6.16 5.23 14.49
CA GLN A 108 -7.58 5.04 14.84
C GLN A 108 -7.76 4.75 16.34
N GLU A 109 -6.91 3.89 16.92
CA GLU A 109 -6.90 3.59 18.36
C GLU A 109 -6.58 4.83 19.22
N GLN A 110 -5.85 5.80 18.65
CA GLN A 110 -5.53 7.08 19.30
C GLN A 110 -6.53 8.21 18.96
N ASN A 111 -7.72 7.88 18.45
CA ASN A 111 -8.82 8.79 18.15
C ASN A 111 -8.51 9.83 17.04
N PHE A 112 -7.69 9.49 16.06
CA PHE A 112 -7.64 10.26 14.82
C PHE A 112 -8.96 10.07 14.06
N LYS A 113 -9.62 11.17 13.70
CA LYS A 113 -10.94 11.12 13.05
C LYS A 113 -10.89 10.51 11.65
N GLU A 114 -9.82 10.81 10.93
CA GLU A 114 -9.62 10.37 9.56
C GLU A 114 -8.17 9.90 9.38
N ALA A 115 -7.97 8.59 9.22
CA ALA A 115 -6.67 7.99 8.91
C ALA A 115 -6.84 7.03 7.73
N TYR A 116 -6.19 7.33 6.61
CA TYR A 116 -6.39 6.63 5.34
C TYR A 116 -5.13 5.90 4.90
N GLU A 117 -5.28 4.62 4.53
CA GLU A 117 -4.25 3.85 3.86
C GLU A 117 -4.39 4.02 2.34
N LEU A 118 -3.28 4.25 1.63
CA LEU A 118 -3.26 4.25 0.17
C LEU A 118 -3.49 2.82 -0.35
N PRO A 119 -4.60 2.55 -1.04
CA PRO A 119 -4.87 1.23 -1.61
C PRO A 119 -3.81 0.83 -2.63
N GLY A 120 -3.19 -0.35 -2.45
CA GLY A 120 -2.10 -0.83 -3.31
C GLY A 120 -0.75 -0.13 -3.08
N GLY A 121 -0.69 0.84 -2.17
CA GLY A 121 0.53 1.56 -1.81
C GLY A 121 1.19 2.29 -2.97
N ILE A 122 2.50 2.57 -2.83
CA ILE A 122 3.28 3.25 -3.88
C ILE A 122 3.40 2.41 -5.16
N SER A 123 3.26 1.08 -5.08
CA SER A 123 3.27 0.22 -6.27
C SER A 123 2.11 0.55 -7.19
N LYS A 124 0.89 0.69 -6.65
CA LYS A 124 -0.28 1.11 -7.44
C LYS A 124 -0.15 2.56 -7.90
N TRP A 125 0.38 3.45 -7.06
CA TRP A 125 0.64 4.85 -7.43
C TRP A 125 1.52 4.97 -8.68
N ILE A 126 2.55 4.12 -8.78
CA ILE A 126 3.41 3.99 -9.98
C ILE A 126 2.60 3.47 -11.16
N GLY A 127 1.85 2.39 -10.98
CA GLY A 127 1.03 1.79 -12.05
C GLY A 127 0.00 2.77 -12.62
N GLU A 128 -0.54 3.66 -11.80
CA GLU A 128 -1.47 4.73 -12.20
C GLU A 128 -0.77 5.97 -12.81
N GLY A 129 0.55 5.90 -13.02
CA GLY A 129 1.35 6.98 -13.60
C GLY A 129 1.35 8.27 -12.79
N LYS A 130 1.10 8.19 -11.48
CA LYS A 130 1.05 9.37 -10.62
C LYS A 130 2.45 9.91 -10.33
N PRO A 131 2.63 11.24 -10.18
CA PRO A 131 3.93 11.86 -9.99
C PRO A 131 4.60 11.44 -8.68
N LEU A 132 5.91 11.25 -8.74
CA LEU A 132 6.78 10.91 -7.62
C LEU A 132 8.00 11.82 -7.59
N GLU A 133 8.53 12.06 -6.40
CA GLU A 133 9.91 12.51 -6.23
C GLU A 133 10.82 11.28 -6.25
N SER A 134 11.88 11.29 -7.06
CA SER A 134 12.74 10.12 -7.28
C SER A 134 14.18 10.53 -7.51
N SER A 135 15.11 9.77 -6.91
CA SER A 135 16.55 9.93 -7.10
C SER A 135 17.13 9.01 -8.20
N VAL A 136 16.30 8.10 -8.75
CA VAL A 136 16.74 7.19 -9.82
C VAL A 136 16.29 7.71 -11.19
N SER A 137 17.12 7.50 -12.20
CA SER A 137 16.82 7.82 -13.58
C SER A 137 15.69 6.94 -14.14
N ALA A 138 15.24 7.25 -15.35
CA ALA A 138 14.36 6.35 -16.11
C ALA A 138 15.05 4.97 -16.24
N GLY A 139 14.27 3.92 -15.99
CA GLY A 139 14.74 2.54 -16.13
C GLY A 139 14.73 2.08 -17.60
N LEU A 140 14.34 0.82 -17.81
CA LEU A 140 14.19 0.25 -19.16
C LEU A 140 13.22 1.08 -20.01
N THR A 141 13.64 1.38 -21.21
CA THR A 141 12.74 1.92 -22.24
C THR A 141 11.75 0.86 -22.70
N GLN A 142 10.66 1.30 -23.32
CA GLN A 142 9.70 0.39 -23.95
C GLN A 142 10.35 -0.51 -25.01
N ALA A 143 11.32 0.02 -25.78
CA ALA A 143 12.05 -0.74 -26.79
C ALA A 143 12.92 -1.85 -26.20
N GLU A 144 13.67 -1.53 -25.14
CA GLU A 144 14.48 -2.52 -24.40
C GLU A 144 13.59 -3.60 -23.77
N TYR A 145 12.47 -3.21 -23.18
CA TYR A 145 11.52 -4.18 -22.63
C TYR A 145 10.94 -5.11 -23.73
N GLN A 146 10.56 -4.56 -24.89
CA GLN A 146 10.11 -5.36 -26.03
C GLN A 146 11.18 -6.35 -26.51
N GLN A 147 12.45 -5.97 -26.53
CA GLN A 147 13.54 -6.90 -26.84
C GLN A 147 13.64 -8.05 -25.83
N LEU A 148 13.46 -7.76 -24.53
CA LEU A 148 13.52 -8.76 -23.46
C LEU A 148 12.41 -9.79 -23.61
N ILE A 149 11.15 -9.38 -23.87
CA ILE A 149 10.01 -10.30 -23.98
C ILE A 149 9.97 -11.03 -25.34
N SER A 150 10.71 -10.53 -26.34
CA SER A 150 10.83 -11.16 -27.67
C SER A 150 12.00 -12.16 -27.76
N SER A 151 12.79 -12.30 -26.72
CA SER A 151 14.06 -13.04 -26.75
C SER A 151 13.88 -14.56 -26.77
N GLN A 152 12.71 -15.06 -26.35
CA GLN A 152 12.33 -16.48 -26.41
C GLN A 152 10.83 -16.62 -26.62
N LYS A 153 10.39 -17.84 -26.97
CA LYS A 153 8.98 -18.17 -27.20
C LYS A 153 8.13 -18.01 -25.94
N LEU A 154 8.67 -18.37 -24.78
CA LEU A 154 8.04 -18.14 -23.48
C LEU A 154 8.94 -17.24 -22.63
N VAL A 155 8.37 -16.17 -22.10
CA VAL A 155 9.07 -15.25 -21.18
C VAL A 155 8.18 -15.01 -19.97
N LEU A 156 8.69 -15.34 -18.79
CA LEU A 156 8.07 -14.98 -17.50
C LEU A 156 8.71 -13.69 -17.02
N VAL A 157 7.91 -12.64 -16.94
CA VAL A 157 8.31 -11.36 -16.35
C VAL A 157 7.89 -11.34 -14.89
N ASP A 158 8.84 -11.12 -13.98
CA ASP A 158 8.63 -10.92 -12.55
C ASP A 158 8.86 -9.44 -12.22
N VAL A 159 7.76 -8.68 -12.05
CA VAL A 159 7.83 -7.31 -11.57
C VAL A 159 7.83 -7.33 -10.05
N GLN A 160 8.93 -6.95 -9.48
CA GLN A 160 9.23 -7.13 -8.06
C GLN A 160 9.99 -5.93 -7.47
N SER A 161 10.34 -6.00 -6.19
CA SER A 161 11.31 -5.12 -5.53
C SER A 161 12.06 -5.88 -4.43
N LYS A 162 13.35 -5.58 -4.32
CA LYS A 162 14.18 -6.08 -3.22
C LYS A 162 13.68 -5.70 -1.82
N TYR A 163 12.80 -4.71 -1.72
CA TYR A 163 12.19 -4.27 -0.45
C TYR A 163 10.83 -4.92 -0.17
N CYS A 164 10.26 -5.62 -1.15
CA CYS A 164 8.95 -6.26 -1.04
C CYS A 164 9.06 -7.63 -0.34
N GLY A 165 8.49 -7.75 0.84
CA GLY A 165 8.51 -9.01 1.59
C GLY A 165 7.79 -10.18 0.89
N GLY A 166 6.70 -9.90 0.14
CA GLY A 166 6.01 -10.90 -0.68
C GLY A 166 6.87 -11.38 -1.83
N CYS A 167 7.59 -10.46 -2.50
CA CYS A 167 8.50 -10.78 -3.59
C CYS A 167 9.66 -11.67 -3.11
N LYS A 168 10.27 -11.36 -1.96
CA LYS A 168 11.32 -12.20 -1.36
C LYS A 168 10.87 -13.63 -1.05
N LYS A 169 9.61 -13.80 -0.63
CA LYS A 169 9.04 -15.13 -0.37
C LYS A 169 8.76 -15.89 -1.66
N LEU A 170 8.38 -15.19 -2.72
CA LEU A 170 8.04 -15.77 -4.01
C LEU A 170 9.29 -16.11 -4.84
N ALA A 171 10.38 -15.35 -4.73
CA ALA A 171 11.57 -15.49 -5.56
C ALA A 171 12.10 -16.92 -5.67
N PRO A 172 12.25 -17.73 -4.59
CA PRO A 172 12.72 -19.11 -4.72
C PRO A 172 11.80 -20.00 -5.56
N VAL A 173 10.49 -19.72 -5.57
CA VAL A 173 9.52 -20.45 -6.38
C VAL A 173 9.67 -20.09 -7.85
N VAL A 174 9.74 -18.79 -8.16
CA VAL A 174 9.94 -18.27 -9.53
C VAL A 174 11.25 -18.79 -10.11
N ASP A 175 12.35 -18.73 -9.36
CA ASP A 175 13.65 -19.23 -9.76
C ASP A 175 13.61 -20.74 -10.04
N SER A 176 12.93 -21.52 -9.18
CA SER A 176 12.77 -22.97 -9.36
C SER A 176 12.00 -23.30 -10.64
N VAL A 177 10.88 -22.58 -10.91
CA VAL A 177 10.09 -22.78 -12.12
C VAL A 177 10.91 -22.41 -13.37
N ALA A 178 11.60 -21.28 -13.34
CA ALA A 178 12.45 -20.85 -14.45
C ALA A 178 13.59 -21.86 -14.73
N HIS A 179 14.25 -22.36 -13.68
CA HIS A 179 15.33 -23.34 -13.83
C HIS A 179 14.81 -24.68 -14.39
N GLN A 180 13.67 -25.17 -13.90
CA GLN A 180 13.07 -26.44 -14.38
C GLN A 180 12.63 -26.35 -15.85
N ASN A 181 12.39 -25.17 -16.38
CA ASN A 181 11.92 -24.93 -17.75
C ASN A 181 12.92 -24.11 -18.60
N ALA A 182 14.21 -24.07 -18.23
CA ALA A 182 15.21 -23.16 -18.80
C ALA A 182 15.39 -23.29 -20.33
N GLU A 183 15.11 -24.47 -20.91
CA GLU A 183 15.18 -24.68 -22.35
C GLU A 183 14.06 -23.93 -23.12
N GLN A 184 12.91 -23.68 -22.49
CA GLN A 184 11.73 -23.11 -23.14
C GLN A 184 11.31 -21.75 -22.56
N LEU A 185 11.65 -21.47 -21.29
CA LEU A 185 11.20 -20.31 -20.54
C LEU A 185 12.39 -19.42 -20.14
N LYS A 186 12.31 -18.15 -20.51
CA LYS A 186 13.22 -17.11 -19.97
C LYS A 186 12.56 -16.37 -18.83
N LEU A 187 13.27 -16.22 -17.71
CA LEU A 187 12.89 -15.30 -16.63
C LEU A 187 13.48 -13.91 -16.86
N VAL A 188 12.64 -12.88 -16.73
CA VAL A 188 13.02 -11.47 -16.77
C VAL A 188 12.53 -10.81 -15.49
N SER A 189 13.44 -10.38 -14.60
CA SER A 189 13.08 -9.69 -13.36
C SER A 189 13.18 -8.18 -13.56
N ILE A 190 12.14 -7.45 -13.15
CA ILE A 190 12.02 -5.98 -13.25
C ILE A 190 11.88 -5.40 -11.83
N GLU A 191 12.86 -4.59 -11.43
CA GLU A 191 12.76 -3.80 -10.19
C GLU A 191 11.84 -2.59 -10.43
N LEU A 192 10.65 -2.59 -9.80
CA LEU A 192 9.60 -1.62 -10.08
C LEU A 192 10.03 -0.18 -9.81
N PHE A 193 10.75 0.07 -8.70
CA PHE A 193 11.13 1.44 -8.30
C PHE A 193 12.22 2.05 -9.18
N GLU A 194 12.93 1.22 -9.92
CA GLU A 194 13.92 1.64 -10.93
C GLU A 194 13.30 1.77 -12.33
N ASN A 195 12.10 1.21 -12.55
CA ASN A 195 11.41 1.13 -13.84
C ASN A 195 9.97 1.66 -13.77
N LYS A 196 9.80 2.90 -13.27
CA LYS A 196 8.48 3.47 -12.98
C LYS A 196 7.62 3.67 -14.22
N GLU A 197 8.20 4.16 -15.31
CA GLU A 197 7.51 4.34 -16.59
C GLU A 197 7.03 3.01 -17.16
N LEU A 198 7.85 1.97 -17.04
CA LEU A 198 7.47 0.61 -17.39
C LEU A 198 6.38 0.06 -16.46
N GLY A 199 6.48 0.33 -15.16
CA GLY A 199 5.47 -0.01 -14.18
C GLY A 199 4.09 0.58 -14.51
N ASN A 200 4.06 1.83 -14.97
CA ASN A 200 2.85 2.47 -15.50
C ASN A 200 2.39 1.83 -16.80
N ALA A 201 3.29 1.67 -17.78
CA ALA A 201 2.95 1.06 -19.07
C ALA A 201 2.41 -0.38 -18.94
N LEU A 202 2.81 -1.10 -17.90
CA LEU A 202 2.33 -2.44 -17.56
C LEU A 202 1.13 -2.46 -16.63
N ASP A 203 0.60 -1.32 -16.22
CA ASP A 203 -0.53 -1.20 -15.27
C ASP A 203 -0.32 -2.05 -14.01
N ILE A 204 0.79 -1.80 -13.29
CA ILE A 204 1.16 -2.58 -12.09
C ILE A 204 0.32 -2.15 -10.89
N ALA A 205 -0.71 -2.93 -10.56
CA ALA A 205 -1.58 -2.66 -9.41
C ALA A 205 -0.94 -2.99 -8.04
N SER A 206 0.01 -3.93 -8.00
CA SER A 206 0.77 -4.34 -6.81
C SER A 206 1.95 -5.21 -7.20
N ILE A 207 2.90 -5.43 -6.28
CA ILE A 207 3.98 -6.40 -6.44
C ILE A 207 3.95 -7.46 -5.31
N PRO A 208 4.38 -8.72 -5.60
CA PRO A 208 4.87 -9.22 -6.89
C PRO A 208 3.78 -9.22 -7.97
N THR A 209 4.16 -9.01 -9.23
CA THR A 209 3.33 -9.26 -10.40
C THR A 209 4.10 -10.14 -11.37
N LEU A 210 3.53 -11.30 -11.72
CA LEU A 210 4.05 -12.18 -12.74
C LEU A 210 3.23 -12.05 -14.03
N ILE A 211 3.93 -11.97 -15.17
CA ILE A 211 3.33 -11.87 -16.50
C ILE A 211 4.00 -12.90 -17.40
N LEU A 212 3.24 -13.86 -17.91
CA LEU A 212 3.74 -14.85 -18.88
C LEU A 212 3.43 -14.38 -20.29
N TYR A 213 4.49 -14.23 -21.08
CA TYR A 213 4.42 -13.98 -22.53
C TYR A 213 4.65 -15.27 -23.30
N LYS A 214 3.86 -15.47 -24.33
CA LYS A 214 4.07 -16.47 -25.38
C LYS A 214 4.00 -15.79 -26.73
N ASP A 215 5.06 -15.91 -27.54
CA ASP A 215 5.17 -15.26 -28.86
C ASP A 215 4.80 -13.75 -28.76
N ASN A 216 5.39 -13.04 -27.78
CA ASN A 216 5.19 -11.61 -27.47
C ASN A 216 3.76 -11.20 -27.04
N LYS A 217 2.89 -12.16 -26.74
CA LYS A 217 1.53 -11.89 -26.28
C LYS A 217 1.38 -12.32 -24.83
N ILE A 218 0.75 -11.52 -24.00
CA ILE A 218 0.40 -11.91 -22.63
C ILE A 218 -0.62 -13.05 -22.71
N VAL A 219 -0.26 -14.18 -22.13
CA VAL A 219 -1.14 -15.35 -22.03
C VAL A 219 -1.60 -15.62 -20.60
N TRP A 220 -0.90 -15.07 -19.60
CA TRP A 220 -1.29 -15.14 -18.21
C TRP A 220 -0.68 -13.99 -17.42
N ARG A 221 -1.39 -13.55 -16.38
CA ARG A 221 -0.94 -12.52 -15.43
C ARG A 221 -1.55 -12.76 -14.06
N LYS A 222 -0.73 -12.60 -13.02
CA LYS A 222 -1.18 -12.61 -11.62
C LYS A 222 -0.41 -11.60 -10.80
N ASN A 223 -1.08 -10.93 -9.86
CA ASN A 223 -0.47 -9.96 -8.97
C ASN A 223 -0.81 -10.25 -7.50
N GLY A 224 -0.02 -9.68 -6.59
CA GLY A 224 -0.22 -9.77 -5.14
C GLY A 224 0.21 -11.13 -4.57
N ARG A 225 -0.70 -11.83 -3.90
CA ARG A 225 -0.40 -13.13 -3.31
C ARG A 225 -0.37 -14.21 -4.39
N ILE A 226 0.84 -14.71 -4.68
CA ILE A 226 1.10 -15.76 -5.67
C ILE A 226 1.71 -16.95 -4.93
N THR A 227 1.24 -18.15 -5.25
CA THR A 227 1.75 -19.42 -4.72
C THR A 227 2.39 -20.25 -5.84
N ARG A 228 3.01 -21.39 -5.49
CA ARG A 228 3.60 -22.30 -6.49
C ARG A 228 2.54 -22.89 -7.42
N GLU A 229 1.34 -23.16 -6.89
CA GLU A 229 0.21 -23.74 -7.64
C GLU A 229 -0.37 -22.78 -8.67
N ASP A 230 -0.01 -21.49 -8.57
CA ASP A 230 -0.47 -20.46 -9.49
C ASP A 230 0.42 -20.35 -10.75
N ILE A 231 1.64 -20.86 -10.68
CA ILE A 231 2.67 -20.78 -11.72
C ILE A 231 2.82 -22.13 -12.43
#